data_68251a5c010fb6923e71bc244181dc4a
#
_entry.id   68251a5c010fb6923e71bc244181dc4a
#
_cell.length_a   1.000
_cell.length_b   1.000
_cell.length_c   1.000
_cell.angle_alpha   90.00
_cell.angle_beta   90.00
_cell.angle_gamma   90.00
#
_symmetry.space_group_name_H-M   'P 1'
#
loop_
_entity.id
_entity.type
_entity.pdbx_description
1 polymer ?
#
loop_
_entity_poly.entity_id
_entity_poly.type
_entity_poly.pdbx_seq_one_letter_code
_entity_poly.pdbx_strand_id
1 'polypeptide(L)' 'MWTSIFVAATKGQAEKICERLEAEGILTDRKYVGSQRKANFEIRVLASEVEEARDIVCNMANL' A
#
# COMPACT_ATOMS: atom_id res chain seq x y z
N MET A 1 2.46 14.26 -5.53
CA MET A 1 1.54 14.20 -4.38
C MET A 1 1.24 12.74 -4.04
N TRP A 2 1.30 12.40 -2.78
CA TRP A 2 1.04 11.04 -2.32
C TRP A 2 -0.45 10.81 -2.09
N THR A 3 -0.96 9.71 -2.58
CA THR A 3 -2.38 9.36 -2.46
C THR A 3 -2.50 7.98 -1.83
N SER A 4 -3.32 7.87 -0.80
CA SER A 4 -3.56 6.60 -0.13
C SER A 4 -4.39 5.67 -1.03
N ILE A 5 -3.92 4.44 -1.20
CA ILE A 5 -4.62 3.45 -2.03
C ILE A 5 -5.08 2.23 -1.23
N PHE A 6 -4.50 2.02 -0.06
CA PHE A 6 -4.83 0.85 0.73
C PHE A 6 -4.38 1.06 2.17
N VAL A 7 -5.12 0.49 3.10
CA VAL A 7 -4.73 0.48 4.51
C VAL A 7 -4.58 -0.97 4.95
N ALA A 8 -3.36 -1.35 5.27
CA ALA A 8 -3.06 -2.71 5.71
C ALA A 8 -3.18 -2.81 7.23
N ALA A 9 -3.75 -3.90 7.70
CA ALA A 9 -3.92 -4.14 9.13
C ALA A 9 -2.66 -4.69 9.80
N THR A 10 -1.74 -5.24 9.02
CA THR A 10 -0.50 -5.83 9.56
C THR A 10 0.69 -5.35 8.76
N LYS A 11 1.86 -5.38 9.41
CA LYS A 11 3.12 -5.02 8.75
C LYS A 11 3.43 -5.95 7.59
N GLY A 12 3.21 -7.25 7.76
CA GLY A 12 3.46 -8.23 6.71
C GLY A 12 2.63 -7.98 5.47
N GLN A 13 1.36 -7.62 5.66
CA GLN A 13 0.48 -7.29 4.56
C GLN A 13 0.96 -6.04 3.82
N ALA A 14 1.36 -5.02 4.59
CA ALA A 14 1.89 -3.78 4.01
C ALA A 14 3.16 -4.05 3.20
N GLU A 15 4.05 -4.87 3.72
CA GLU A 15 5.29 -5.21 3.02
C GLU A 15 5.02 -5.94 1.72
N LYS A 16 4.09 -6.89 1.71
CA LYS A 16 3.73 -7.61 0.49
C LYS A 16 3.22 -6.68 -0.59
N ILE A 17 2.35 -5.75 -0.21
CA ILE A 17 1.80 -4.79 -1.15
C ILE A 17 2.90 -3.90 -1.71
N CYS A 18 3.76 -3.37 -0.84
CA CYS A 18 4.85 -2.50 -1.28
C CYS A 18 5.83 -3.24 -2.18
N GLU A 19 6.20 -4.47 -1.83
CA GLU A 19 7.09 -5.27 -2.66
C GLU A 19 6.53 -5.48 -4.06
N ARG A 20 5.25 -5.79 -4.13
CA ARG A 20 4.61 -6.01 -5.43
C ARG A 20 4.59 -4.73 -6.27
N LEU A 21 4.23 -3.61 -5.65
CA LEU A 21 4.19 -2.34 -6.35
C LEU A 21 5.58 -1.92 -6.81
N GLU A 22 6.58 -2.09 -5.97
CA GLU A 22 7.96 -1.77 -6.33
C GLU A 22 8.47 -2.67 -7.46
N ALA A 23 8.08 -3.94 -7.46
CA ALA A 23 8.44 -4.87 -8.54
C ALA A 23 7.84 -4.45 -9.87
N GLU A 24 6.72 -3.74 -9.84
CA GLU A 24 6.09 -3.20 -11.04
C GLU A 24 6.59 -1.80 -11.40
N GLY A 25 7.57 -1.30 -10.65
CA GLY A 25 8.16 0.00 -10.93
C GLY A 25 7.42 1.20 -10.34
N ILE A 26 6.53 0.95 -9.37
CA ILE A 26 5.75 2.01 -8.75
C ILE A 26 6.38 2.41 -7.43
N LEU A 27 6.64 3.72 -7.26
CA LEU A 27 7.13 4.26 -6.00
C LEU A 27 6.03 4.22 -4.95
N THR A 28 6.35 3.68 -3.78
CA THR A 28 5.40 3.58 -2.69
C THR A 28 5.91 4.30 -1.46
N ASP A 29 4.98 4.76 -0.64
CA ASP A 29 5.25 5.33 0.66
C ASP A 29 4.35 4.63 1.68
N ARG A 30 4.89 4.36 2.84
CA ARG A 30 4.14 3.74 3.93
C ARG A 30 4.07 4.69 5.11
N LYS A 31 2.88 4.85 5.64
CA LYS A 31 2.70 5.65 6.84
C LYS A 31 2.08 4.78 7.92
N TYR A 32 2.74 4.71 9.05
CA TYR A 32 2.20 4.03 10.21
C TYR A 32 1.18 4.93 10.89
N VAL A 33 -0.04 4.44 10.99
CA VAL A 33 -1.10 5.13 11.71
C VAL A 33 -1.56 4.17 12.79
N GLY A 34 -1.11 4.39 14.01
CA GLY A 34 -1.37 3.45 15.09
C GLY A 34 -2.01 4.10 16.28
N SER A 35 -2.82 3.33 16.97
CA SER A 35 -3.28 3.63 18.31
C SER A 35 -2.85 2.47 19.21
N GLN A 36 -3.12 2.55 20.49
CA GLN A 36 -2.73 1.49 21.44
C GLN A 36 -3.30 0.13 21.11
N ARG A 37 -4.38 0.08 20.34
CA ARG A 37 -5.08 -1.17 20.04
C ARG A 37 -5.07 -1.58 18.58
N LYS A 38 -4.69 -0.65 17.68
CA LYS A 38 -4.67 -0.93 16.25
C LYS A 38 -3.48 -0.30 15.61
N ALA A 39 -2.74 -1.10 14.88
CA ALA A 39 -1.69 -0.63 14.00
C ALA A 39 -2.21 -0.72 12.58
N ASN A 40 -2.23 0.38 11.87
CA ASN A 40 -2.59 0.40 10.46
C ASN A 40 -1.43 0.97 9.67
N PHE A 41 -1.21 0.41 8.49
CA PHE A 41 -0.16 0.87 7.60
C PHE A 41 -0.82 1.40 6.33
N GLU A 42 -0.75 2.69 6.15
CA GLU A 42 -1.31 3.34 4.98
C GLU A 42 -0.31 3.26 3.84
N ILE A 43 -0.74 2.69 2.72
CA ILE A 43 0.09 2.56 1.53
C ILE A 43 -0.29 3.69 0.58
N ARG A 44 0.70 4.49 0.20
CA ARG A 44 0.48 5.64 -0.66
C ARG A 44 1.36 5.56 -1.89
N VAL A 45 0.84 6.04 -3.00
CA VAL A 45 1.58 6.15 -4.26
C VAL A 45 1.39 7.56 -4.82
N LEU A 46 2.17 7.89 -5.83
CA LEU A 46 2.00 9.16 -6.52
C LEU A 46 0.64 9.19 -7.22
N ALA A 47 0.02 10.36 -7.23
CA ALA A 47 -1.32 10.53 -7.80
C ALA A 47 -1.41 10.02 -9.24
N SER A 48 -0.35 10.20 -10.02
CA SER A 48 -0.30 9.76 -11.41
C SER A 48 -0.32 8.23 -11.56
N GLU A 49 -0.02 7.49 -10.50
CA GLU A 49 0.08 6.03 -10.55
C GLU A 49 -1.02 5.33 -9.78
N VAL A 50 -2.00 6.08 -9.28
CA VAL A 50 -3.06 5.51 -8.44
C VAL A 50 -3.84 4.41 -9.16
N GLU A 51 -4.23 4.64 -10.39
CA GLU A 51 -5.03 3.65 -11.13
C GLU A 51 -4.25 2.36 -11.33
N GLU A 52 -3.01 2.45 -11.76
CA GLU A 52 -2.16 1.29 -11.96
C GLU A 52 -1.90 0.56 -10.64
N ALA A 53 -1.61 1.30 -9.60
CA ALA A 53 -1.36 0.72 -8.28
C ALA A 53 -2.58 0.00 -7.73
N ARG A 54 -3.75 0.60 -7.87
CA ARG A 54 -5.00 -0.02 -7.41
C ARG A 54 -5.32 -1.29 -8.17
N ASP A 55 -5.02 -1.30 -9.46
CA ASP A 55 -5.23 -2.48 -10.28
C ASP A 55 -4.33 -3.63 -9.82
N ILE A 56 -3.07 -3.34 -9.52
CA ILE A 56 -2.13 -4.32 -9.00
C ILE A 56 -2.61 -4.88 -7.67
N VAL A 57 -3.01 -4.01 -6.74
CA VAL A 57 -3.51 -4.43 -5.43
C VAL A 57 -4.77 -5.28 -5.58
N CYS A 58 -5.64 -4.89 -6.48
CA CYS A 58 -6.88 -5.62 -6.74
C CYS A 58 -6.62 -7.04 -7.23
N ASN A 59 -5.52 -7.24 -7.96
CA ASN A 59 -5.13 -8.56 -8.46
C ASN A 59 -4.38 -9.40 -7.43
N MET A 60 -4.06 -8.84 -6.27
CA MET A 60 -3.41 -9.56 -5.19
C MET A 60 -4.48 -10.25 -4.33
N ALA A 61 -4.95 -11.39 -4.79
CA ALA A 61 -6.14 -12.03 -4.22
C ALA A 61 -5.95 -12.56 -2.79
N ASN A 62 -4.72 -12.70 -2.32
CA ASN A 62 -4.43 -13.32 -1.02
C ASN A 62 -3.77 -12.34 -0.05
N LEU A 63 -4.32 -11.20 0.05
CA LEU A 63 -3.85 -10.21 1.02
C LEU A 63 -4.23 -10.57 2.45
#